data_fd09aec1105672b9060fa822d0f7a05c
#
_entry.id   fd09aec1105672b9060fa822d0f7a05c
#
_cell.length_a   1.000
_cell.length_b   1.000
_cell.length_c   1.000
_cell.angle_alpha   90.00
_cell.angle_beta   90.00
_cell.angle_gamma   90.00
#
_symmetry.space_group_name_H-M   'P 1'
#
loop_
_entity.id
_entity.type
_entity.pdbx_description
1 polymer ?
#
loop_
_entity_poly.entity_id
_entity_poly.type
_entity_poly.pdbx_seq_one_letter_code
_entity_poly.pdbx_strand_id
1 'polypeptide(L)'
;MAQISLFKGSEIEGLCFDSRKAQAGSVFFAIPGTQVDGHSFLSQVYDQGCRFWVLEKRPAEVPADVQCVQVLDSNAALAEAAAEFYGHPSKKLKLIGITGTNGKTTTVTLLFELFKRLGHRCGLISTVVNKIEDKVIPSTHTTPDALSLNALLADMVLAGCSHAFMEVSSHAVVQKRIHALQFSGAIFSNITRDHLDFHETFDEYIKAKKGFFDALPASSFALTNVDGVIL
;
A
#
# COMPACT_ATOMS: atom_id res chain seq x y z
N MET A 1 -12.16 10.34 -13.74
CA MET A 1 -10.86 10.98 -14.05
C MET A 1 -10.38 11.72 -12.82
N ALA A 2 -9.11 11.60 -12.50
CA ALA A 2 -8.50 12.26 -11.34
C ALA A 2 -7.25 13.03 -11.77
N GLN A 3 -6.90 14.06 -11.03
CA GLN A 3 -5.62 14.75 -11.18
C GLN A 3 -4.65 14.23 -10.13
N ILE A 4 -3.43 13.93 -10.54
CA ILE A 4 -2.34 13.57 -9.64
C ILE A 4 -1.19 14.56 -9.81
N SER A 5 -0.44 14.80 -8.74
CA SER A 5 0.62 15.83 -8.70
C SER A 5 1.72 15.59 -9.74
N LEU A 6 1.99 14.33 -10.10
CA LEU A 6 2.99 13.94 -11.09
C LEU A 6 2.66 14.42 -12.51
N PHE A 7 1.36 14.56 -12.88
CA PHE A 7 0.91 14.95 -14.22
C PHE A 7 -0.15 16.06 -14.12
N LYS A 8 0.27 17.22 -13.60
CA LYS A 8 -0.61 18.39 -13.43
C LYS A 8 -1.21 18.84 -14.75
N GLY A 9 -2.53 19.06 -14.75
CA GLY A 9 -3.27 19.50 -15.93
C GLY A 9 -3.69 18.38 -16.88
N SER A 10 -3.31 17.14 -16.60
CA SER A 10 -3.76 15.96 -17.36
C SER A 10 -4.87 15.25 -16.61
N GLU A 11 -5.87 14.77 -17.35
CA GLU A 11 -6.92 13.92 -16.81
C GLU A 11 -6.46 12.46 -16.83
N ILE A 12 -6.32 11.86 -15.65
CA ILE A 12 -5.88 10.48 -15.47
C ILE A 12 -7.09 9.59 -15.22
N GLU A 13 -7.23 8.53 -16.01
CA GLU A 13 -8.33 7.57 -15.92
C GLU A 13 -7.99 6.36 -15.02
N GLY A 14 -6.70 6.06 -14.85
CA GLY A 14 -6.25 4.93 -14.04
C GLY A 14 -4.77 4.94 -13.75
N LEU A 15 -4.38 4.10 -12.81
CA LEU A 15 -2.99 3.84 -12.47
C LEU A 15 -2.69 2.36 -12.66
N CYS A 16 -1.52 2.01 -13.14
CA CYS A 16 -1.09 0.62 -13.26
C CYS A 16 0.43 0.48 -13.10
N PHE A 17 0.86 -0.68 -12.63
CA PHE A 17 2.27 -1.12 -12.58
C PHE A 17 2.43 -2.51 -13.24
N ASP A 18 1.33 -3.15 -13.60
CA ASP A 18 1.30 -4.36 -14.42
C ASP A 18 1.10 -3.95 -15.88
N SER A 19 2.09 -4.19 -16.74
CA SER A 19 2.07 -3.81 -18.16
C SER A 19 0.86 -4.38 -18.92
N ARG A 20 0.31 -5.51 -18.47
CA ARG A 20 -0.88 -6.14 -19.07
C ARG A 20 -2.17 -5.35 -18.85
N LYS A 21 -2.17 -4.44 -17.88
CA LYS A 21 -3.29 -3.57 -17.50
C LYS A 21 -3.13 -2.13 -17.99
N ALA A 22 -2.02 -1.84 -18.68
CA ALA A 22 -1.80 -0.52 -19.25
C ALA A 22 -2.82 -0.26 -20.37
N GLN A 23 -3.32 0.97 -20.43
CA GLN A 23 -4.28 1.42 -21.46
C GLN A 23 -4.17 2.93 -21.66
N ALA A 24 -4.85 3.45 -22.68
CA ALA A 24 -4.96 4.89 -22.90
C ALA A 24 -5.56 5.56 -21.65
N GLY A 25 -5.04 6.76 -21.29
CA GLY A 25 -5.48 7.51 -20.10
C GLY A 25 -4.92 6.99 -18.78
N SER A 26 -4.24 5.84 -18.74
CA SER A 26 -3.59 5.34 -17.53
C SER A 26 -2.17 5.87 -17.36
N VAL A 27 -1.71 5.95 -16.11
CA VAL A 27 -0.30 6.15 -15.76
C VAL A 27 0.34 4.80 -15.46
N PHE A 28 1.41 4.49 -16.16
CA PHE A 28 2.21 3.29 -15.91
C PHE A 28 3.41 3.60 -15.03
N PHE A 29 3.54 2.88 -13.93
CA PHE A 29 4.68 2.91 -13.03
C PHE A 29 5.62 1.74 -13.34
N ALA A 30 6.78 2.02 -13.90
CA ALA A 30 7.80 1.01 -14.16
C ALA A 30 8.58 0.71 -12.87
N ILE A 31 8.13 -0.30 -12.15
CA ILE A 31 8.73 -0.69 -10.88
C ILE A 31 9.83 -1.71 -11.12
N PRO A 32 11.05 -1.50 -10.62
CA PRO A 32 12.09 -2.52 -10.59
C PRO A 32 11.65 -3.67 -9.66
N GLY A 33 11.30 -4.81 -10.24
CA GLY A 33 10.94 -6.00 -9.50
C GLY A 33 12.15 -6.89 -9.22
N THR A 34 12.00 -7.84 -8.30
CA THR A 34 13.07 -8.81 -7.96
C THR A 34 13.36 -9.82 -9.09
N GLN A 35 12.36 -10.12 -9.91
CA GLN A 35 12.49 -11.08 -11.03
C GLN A 35 12.46 -10.38 -12.38
N VAL A 36 11.67 -9.32 -12.53
CA VAL A 36 11.46 -8.62 -13.80
C VAL A 36 11.41 -7.12 -13.54
N ASP A 37 12.18 -6.36 -14.32
CA ASP A 37 12.17 -4.89 -14.29
C ASP A 37 11.04 -4.34 -15.14
N GLY A 38 10.15 -3.55 -14.54
CA GLY A 38 9.02 -2.89 -15.21
C GLY A 38 9.44 -2.01 -16.38
N HIS A 39 10.67 -1.48 -16.38
CA HIS A 39 11.21 -0.68 -17.49
C HIS A 39 11.34 -1.47 -18.80
N SER A 40 11.44 -2.80 -18.74
CA SER A 40 11.50 -3.65 -19.95
C SER A 40 10.19 -3.70 -20.73
N PHE A 41 9.08 -3.22 -20.17
CA PHE A 41 7.76 -3.27 -20.80
C PHE A 41 7.32 -1.95 -21.43
N LEU A 42 8.16 -0.94 -21.52
CA LEU A 42 7.78 0.40 -22.01
C LEU A 42 7.25 0.38 -23.46
N SER A 43 7.84 -0.43 -24.35
CA SER A 43 7.33 -0.60 -25.72
C SER A 43 5.92 -1.20 -25.72
N GLN A 44 5.70 -2.27 -24.97
CA GLN A 44 4.39 -2.91 -24.84
C GLN A 44 3.34 -1.92 -24.32
N VAL A 45 3.68 -1.15 -23.28
CA VAL A 45 2.79 -0.18 -22.66
C VAL A 45 2.45 0.96 -23.63
N TYR A 46 3.42 1.38 -24.45
CA TYR A 46 3.22 2.35 -25.51
C TYR A 46 2.25 1.85 -26.57
N ASP A 47 2.42 0.60 -27.02
CA ASP A 47 1.56 -0.05 -28.03
C ASP A 47 0.11 -0.19 -27.55
N GLN A 48 -0.10 -0.29 -26.23
CA GLN A 48 -1.43 -0.30 -25.58
C GLN A 48 -2.04 1.10 -25.41
N GLY A 49 -1.38 2.15 -25.92
CA GLY A 49 -1.88 3.52 -25.89
C GLY A 49 -1.58 4.29 -24.60
N CYS A 50 -0.88 3.72 -23.61
CA CYS A 50 -0.49 4.45 -22.41
C CYS A 50 0.61 5.49 -22.73
N ARG A 51 0.37 6.74 -22.34
CA ARG A 51 1.23 7.88 -22.66
C ARG A 51 1.77 8.60 -21.43
N PHE A 52 1.47 8.11 -20.23
CA PHE A 52 1.97 8.67 -18.98
C PHE A 52 2.84 7.64 -18.27
N TRP A 53 4.15 7.92 -18.15
CA TRP A 53 5.10 6.98 -17.58
C TRP A 53 5.80 7.56 -16.36
N VAL A 54 5.92 6.77 -15.30
CA VAL A 54 6.74 7.06 -14.12
C VAL A 54 7.86 6.03 -14.05
N LEU A 55 9.11 6.50 -14.07
CA LEU A 55 10.30 5.68 -14.26
C LEU A 55 11.38 6.06 -13.24
N GLU A 56 12.18 5.10 -12.79
CA GLU A 56 13.42 5.39 -12.05
C GLU A 56 14.59 5.65 -13.01
N LYS A 57 14.60 4.97 -14.15
CA LYS A 57 15.62 5.12 -15.19
C LYS A 57 14.97 5.56 -16.49
N ARG A 58 15.31 6.77 -16.93
CA ARG A 58 14.80 7.27 -18.20
C ARG A 58 15.48 6.54 -19.36
N PRO A 59 14.74 5.97 -20.34
CA PRO A 59 15.32 5.40 -21.54
C PRO A 59 15.99 6.49 -22.40
N ALA A 60 16.94 6.08 -23.25
CA ALA A 60 17.63 7.00 -24.16
C ALA A 60 16.66 7.73 -25.10
N GLU A 61 15.62 7.03 -25.54
CA GLU A 61 14.59 7.58 -26.40
C GLU A 61 13.23 7.44 -25.72
N VAL A 62 12.48 8.55 -25.68
CA VAL A 62 11.08 8.61 -25.23
C VAL A 62 10.26 9.16 -26.40
N PRO A 63 9.18 8.48 -26.83
CA PRO A 63 8.32 8.99 -27.89
C PRO A 63 7.80 10.40 -27.56
N ALA A 64 7.71 11.26 -28.60
CA ALA A 64 7.38 12.68 -28.40
C ALA A 64 5.99 12.92 -27.80
N ASP A 65 5.07 11.97 -27.94
CA ASP A 65 3.72 12.00 -27.40
C ASP A 65 3.60 11.40 -25.99
N VAL A 66 4.73 10.97 -25.39
CA VAL A 66 4.76 10.41 -24.03
C VAL A 66 5.19 11.47 -23.02
N GLN A 67 4.39 11.64 -21.98
CA GLN A 67 4.77 12.40 -20.79
C GLN A 67 5.46 11.44 -19.81
N CYS A 68 6.74 11.69 -19.56
CA CYS A 68 7.59 10.84 -18.74
C CYS A 68 8.12 11.62 -17.54
N VAL A 69 7.85 11.12 -16.34
CA VAL A 69 8.35 11.64 -15.07
C VAL A 69 9.37 10.67 -14.49
N GLN A 70 10.57 11.17 -14.20
CA GLN A 70 11.60 10.41 -13.50
C GLN A 70 11.51 10.65 -11.99
N VAL A 71 11.54 9.56 -11.23
CA VAL A 71 11.47 9.56 -9.77
C VAL A 71 12.64 8.77 -9.17
N LEU A 72 12.91 8.98 -7.88
CA LEU A 72 13.95 8.22 -7.17
C LEU A 72 13.50 6.82 -6.75
N ASP A 73 12.21 6.65 -6.46
CA ASP A 73 11.59 5.41 -5.98
C ASP A 73 10.17 5.30 -6.59
N SER A 74 10.01 4.39 -7.52
CA SER A 74 8.74 4.18 -8.23
C SER A 74 7.66 3.54 -7.35
N ASN A 75 8.04 2.77 -6.32
CA ASN A 75 7.09 2.23 -5.34
C ASN A 75 6.51 3.35 -4.46
N ALA A 76 7.36 4.27 -3.98
CA ALA A 76 6.90 5.43 -3.23
C ALA A 76 6.01 6.32 -4.10
N ALA A 77 6.41 6.60 -5.33
CA ALA A 77 5.64 7.40 -6.28
C ALA A 77 4.27 6.76 -6.60
N LEU A 78 4.21 5.43 -6.76
CA LEU A 78 2.94 4.70 -6.92
C LEU A 78 2.04 4.86 -5.70
N ALA A 79 2.60 4.75 -4.49
CA ALA A 79 1.81 4.87 -3.26
C ALA A 79 1.23 6.27 -3.09
N GLU A 80 2.01 7.31 -3.39
CA GLU A 80 1.58 8.71 -3.36
C GLU A 80 0.50 8.98 -4.42
N ALA A 81 0.74 8.57 -5.66
CA ALA A 81 -0.22 8.73 -6.74
C ALA A 81 -1.53 7.96 -6.47
N ALA A 82 -1.46 6.75 -5.91
CA ALA A 82 -2.64 5.99 -5.53
C ALA A 82 -3.44 6.70 -4.43
N ALA A 83 -2.76 7.25 -3.42
CA ALA A 83 -3.44 8.01 -2.37
C ALA A 83 -4.14 9.25 -2.94
N GLU A 84 -3.49 10.01 -3.82
CA GLU A 84 -4.09 11.16 -4.50
C GLU A 84 -5.27 10.73 -5.38
N PHE A 85 -5.10 9.73 -6.23
CA PHE A 85 -6.10 9.23 -7.17
C PHE A 85 -7.40 8.83 -6.47
N TYR A 86 -7.29 8.18 -5.31
CA TYR A 86 -8.43 7.76 -4.49
C TYR A 86 -8.86 8.81 -3.43
N GLY A 87 -8.32 10.03 -3.47
CA GLY A 87 -8.70 11.14 -2.60
C GLY A 87 -8.32 10.95 -1.13
N HIS A 88 -7.13 10.38 -0.89
CA HIS A 88 -6.52 10.15 0.43
C HIS A 88 -7.44 9.42 1.41
N PRO A 89 -7.91 8.20 1.09
CA PRO A 89 -8.94 7.53 1.88
C PRO A 89 -8.50 7.23 3.32
N SER A 90 -7.21 6.97 3.56
CA SER A 90 -6.68 6.74 4.91
C SER A 90 -6.85 7.93 5.86
N LYS A 91 -6.94 9.16 5.33
CA LYS A 91 -7.21 10.37 6.13
C LYS A 91 -8.67 10.48 6.60
N LYS A 92 -9.56 9.73 5.97
CA LYS A 92 -11.02 9.73 6.24
C LYS A 92 -11.45 8.59 7.16
N LEU A 93 -10.51 7.73 7.57
CA LEU A 93 -10.71 6.56 8.43
C LEU A 93 -9.81 6.65 9.66
N LYS A 94 -10.23 6.01 10.76
CA LYS A 94 -9.32 5.65 11.83
C LYS A 94 -8.63 4.35 11.42
N LEU A 95 -7.51 4.48 10.70
CA LEU A 95 -6.74 3.35 10.21
C LEU A 95 -5.76 2.87 11.28
N ILE A 96 -5.87 1.61 11.70
CA ILE A 96 -5.01 0.97 12.69
C ILE A 96 -4.24 -0.16 12.00
N GLY A 97 -2.90 -0.09 12.06
CA GLY A 97 -2.03 -1.11 11.51
C GLY A 97 -1.49 -2.04 12.58
N ILE A 98 -1.48 -3.33 12.31
CA ILE A 98 -0.93 -4.35 13.22
C ILE A 98 0.25 -5.04 12.54
N THR A 99 1.41 -4.96 13.18
CA THR A 99 2.61 -5.68 12.72
C THR A 99 3.14 -6.62 13.79
N GLY A 100 3.99 -7.52 13.40
CA GLY A 100 4.63 -8.55 14.25
C GLY A 100 4.88 -9.83 13.45
N THR A 101 5.49 -10.83 14.05
CA THR A 101 5.67 -12.14 13.41
C THR A 101 4.35 -12.89 13.44
N ASN A 102 3.78 -13.10 14.61
CA ASN A 102 2.57 -13.88 14.84
C ASN A 102 1.43 -13.03 15.43
N GLY A 103 0.20 -13.49 15.29
CA GLY A 103 -0.97 -12.87 15.92
C GLY A 103 -1.58 -11.69 15.16
N LYS A 104 -1.01 -11.23 14.05
CA LYS A 104 -1.56 -10.12 13.25
C LYS A 104 -3.02 -10.35 12.86
N THR A 105 -3.29 -11.45 12.16
CA THR A 105 -4.64 -11.80 11.67
C THR A 105 -5.65 -11.94 12.81
N THR A 106 -5.25 -12.57 13.90
CA THR A 106 -6.11 -12.71 15.08
C THR A 106 -6.45 -11.35 15.68
N THR A 107 -5.43 -10.47 15.85
CA THR A 107 -5.62 -9.15 16.45
C THR A 107 -6.51 -8.26 15.59
N VAL A 108 -6.26 -8.18 14.26
CA VAL A 108 -7.09 -7.35 13.37
C VAL A 108 -8.54 -7.85 13.34
N THR A 109 -8.73 -9.18 13.33
CA THR A 109 -10.08 -9.78 13.32
C THR A 109 -10.83 -9.51 14.63
N LEU A 110 -10.17 -9.67 15.78
CA LEU A 110 -10.78 -9.38 17.07
C LEU A 110 -11.15 -7.91 17.23
N LEU A 111 -10.28 -6.99 16.80
CA LEU A 111 -10.56 -5.56 16.81
C LEU A 111 -11.72 -5.21 15.87
N PHE A 112 -11.73 -5.76 14.66
CA PHE A 112 -12.82 -5.57 13.72
C PHE A 112 -14.18 -6.03 14.33
N GLU A 113 -14.24 -7.24 14.88
CA GLU A 113 -15.48 -7.76 15.49
C GLU A 113 -15.88 -6.98 16.74
N LEU A 114 -14.91 -6.56 17.58
CA LEU A 114 -15.17 -5.75 18.77
C LEU A 114 -15.79 -4.40 18.39
N PHE A 115 -15.17 -3.67 17.44
CA PHE A 115 -15.66 -2.35 17.04
C PHE A 115 -17.01 -2.42 16.34
N LYS A 116 -17.27 -3.48 15.56
CA LYS A 116 -18.62 -3.74 15.02
C LYS A 116 -19.66 -3.91 16.13
N ARG A 117 -19.36 -4.70 17.17
CA ARG A 117 -20.25 -4.88 18.34
C ARG A 117 -20.48 -3.59 19.11
N LEU A 118 -19.50 -2.67 19.10
CA LEU A 118 -19.63 -1.32 19.66
C LEU A 118 -20.42 -0.35 18.76
N GLY A 119 -20.94 -0.81 17.63
CA GLY A 119 -21.77 -0.03 16.72
C GLY A 119 -21.01 0.78 15.68
N HIS A 120 -19.69 0.56 15.52
CA HIS A 120 -18.92 1.22 14.48
C HIS A 120 -18.98 0.45 13.15
N ARG A 121 -19.02 1.18 12.05
CA ARG A 121 -18.83 0.60 10.72
C ARG A 121 -17.33 0.42 10.47
N CYS A 122 -16.92 -0.80 10.10
CA CYS A 122 -15.52 -1.17 10.07
C CYS A 122 -15.10 -1.84 8.78
N GLY A 123 -13.81 -1.66 8.42
CA GLY A 123 -13.10 -2.43 7.41
C GLY A 123 -12.04 -3.35 8.02
N LEU A 124 -11.76 -4.46 7.36
CA LEU A 124 -10.72 -5.42 7.70
C LEU A 124 -9.84 -5.70 6.48
N ILE A 125 -8.52 -5.64 6.65
CA ILE A 125 -7.53 -6.03 5.64
C ILE A 125 -6.60 -7.06 6.27
N SER A 126 -6.67 -8.30 5.81
CA SER A 126 -5.92 -9.40 6.43
C SER A 126 -5.42 -10.42 5.40
N THR A 127 -4.55 -11.31 5.85
CA THR A 127 -4.04 -12.43 5.06
C THR A 127 -5.15 -13.34 4.56
N VAL A 128 -6.15 -13.59 5.38
CA VAL A 128 -7.21 -14.58 5.11
C VAL A 128 -8.33 -13.98 4.26
N VAL A 129 -8.77 -12.77 4.59
CA VAL A 129 -9.92 -12.14 3.97
C VAL A 129 -9.89 -10.63 4.20
N ASN A 130 -10.39 -9.88 3.23
CA ASN A 130 -10.72 -8.48 3.44
C ASN A 130 -12.24 -8.35 3.65
N LYS A 131 -12.66 -7.40 4.47
CA LYS A 131 -14.08 -7.13 4.71
C LYS A 131 -14.37 -5.64 4.67
N ILE A 132 -15.53 -5.30 4.11
CA ILE A 132 -16.15 -3.99 4.25
C ILE A 132 -17.49 -4.25 4.91
N GLU A 133 -17.61 -3.98 6.21
CA GLU A 133 -18.74 -4.44 7.02
C GLU A 133 -18.93 -5.97 6.87
N ASP A 134 -20.10 -6.39 6.36
CA ASP A 134 -20.41 -7.82 6.15
C ASP A 134 -19.99 -8.33 4.77
N LYS A 135 -19.57 -7.42 3.86
CA LYS A 135 -19.11 -7.78 2.52
C LYS A 135 -17.71 -8.40 2.61
N VAL A 136 -17.61 -9.65 2.21
CA VAL A 136 -16.35 -10.40 2.14
C VAL A 136 -15.70 -10.22 0.77
N ILE A 137 -14.41 -9.92 0.76
CA ILE A 137 -13.59 -9.74 -0.44
C ILE A 137 -12.39 -10.68 -0.32
N PRO A 138 -12.13 -11.55 -1.30
CA PRO A 138 -10.96 -12.44 -1.26
C PRO A 138 -9.65 -11.66 -1.06
N SER A 139 -8.79 -12.18 -0.20
CA SER A 139 -7.45 -11.65 -0.02
C SER A 139 -6.45 -12.38 -0.91
N THR A 140 -5.54 -11.64 -1.50
CA THR A 140 -4.43 -12.19 -2.30
C THR A 140 -3.08 -12.05 -1.60
N HIS A 141 -2.98 -11.14 -0.65
CA HIS A 141 -1.75 -10.82 0.10
C HIS A 141 -2.11 -10.34 1.50
N THR A 142 -1.24 -10.59 2.46
CA THR A 142 -1.37 -10.06 3.83
C THR A 142 -1.59 -8.54 3.85
N THR A 143 -0.81 -7.82 3.05
CA THR A 143 -0.98 -6.40 2.79
C THR A 143 -0.98 -6.23 1.26
N PRO A 144 -2.07 -5.76 0.65
CA PRO A 144 -2.14 -5.54 -0.79
C PRO A 144 -1.07 -4.55 -1.30
N ASP A 145 -0.85 -4.50 -2.61
CA ASP A 145 -0.07 -3.43 -3.23
C ASP A 145 -0.71 -2.05 -2.97
N ALA A 146 0.06 -0.97 -3.17
CA ALA A 146 -0.38 0.37 -2.82
C ALA A 146 -1.64 0.82 -3.58
N LEU A 147 -1.79 0.41 -4.83
CA LEU A 147 -2.95 0.75 -5.66
C LEU A 147 -4.21 0.05 -5.15
N SER A 148 -4.14 -1.28 -5.02
CA SER A 148 -5.24 -2.10 -4.50
C SER A 148 -5.63 -1.71 -3.06
N LEU A 149 -4.65 -1.34 -2.25
CA LEU A 149 -4.87 -0.92 -0.86
C LEU A 149 -5.64 0.40 -0.78
N ASN A 150 -5.24 1.42 -1.56
CA ASN A 150 -5.96 2.69 -1.60
C ASN A 150 -7.37 2.55 -2.19
N ALA A 151 -7.56 1.70 -3.22
CA ALA A 151 -8.89 1.38 -3.76
C ALA A 151 -9.79 0.78 -2.68
N LEU A 152 -9.30 -0.23 -1.94
CA LEU A 152 -10.05 -0.90 -0.88
C LEU A 152 -10.41 0.07 0.27
N LEU A 153 -9.48 0.95 0.66
CA LEU A 153 -9.76 1.98 1.67
C LEU A 153 -10.78 3.01 1.17
N ALA A 154 -10.75 3.36 -0.12
CA ALA A 154 -11.76 4.24 -0.72
C ALA A 154 -13.16 3.59 -0.70
N ASP A 155 -13.24 2.31 -1.02
CA ASP A 155 -14.50 1.54 -0.93
C ASP A 155 -15.02 1.49 0.51
N MET A 156 -14.14 1.36 1.52
CA MET A 156 -14.52 1.43 2.93
C MET A 156 -15.09 2.80 3.30
N VAL A 157 -14.47 3.88 2.81
CA VAL A 157 -14.98 5.26 3.01
C VAL A 157 -16.35 5.42 2.38
N LEU A 158 -16.54 4.97 1.14
CA LEU A 158 -17.83 5.03 0.43
C LEU A 158 -18.92 4.21 1.13
N ALA A 159 -18.54 3.08 1.74
CA ALA A 159 -19.43 2.28 2.56
C ALA A 159 -19.74 2.91 3.93
N GLY A 160 -19.14 4.06 4.26
CA GLY A 160 -19.36 4.77 5.52
C GLY A 160 -18.60 4.15 6.71
N CYS A 161 -17.55 3.37 6.48
CA CYS A 161 -16.70 2.89 7.55
C CYS A 161 -16.01 4.06 8.27
N SER A 162 -15.97 4.00 9.59
CA SER A 162 -15.25 4.97 10.44
C SER A 162 -13.87 4.46 10.85
N HIS A 163 -13.71 3.14 10.91
CA HIS A 163 -12.47 2.45 11.33
C HIS A 163 -12.07 1.41 10.30
N ALA A 164 -10.75 1.20 10.16
CA ALA A 164 -10.20 0.09 9.41
C ALA A 164 -9.02 -0.51 10.16
N PHE A 165 -8.99 -1.84 10.24
CA PHE A 165 -7.93 -2.62 10.88
C PHE A 165 -7.19 -3.41 9.82
N MET A 166 -5.85 -3.26 9.74
CA MET A 166 -5.08 -3.92 8.72
C MET A 166 -3.81 -4.59 9.23
N GLU A 167 -3.48 -5.72 8.65
CA GLU A 167 -2.17 -6.33 8.83
C GLU A 167 -1.12 -5.54 8.02
N VAL A 168 -0.01 -5.21 8.70
CA VAL A 168 1.16 -4.58 8.07
C VAL A 168 2.31 -5.59 8.09
N SER A 169 2.61 -6.18 6.93
CA SER A 169 3.75 -7.08 6.76
C SER A 169 5.05 -6.29 6.61
N SER A 170 6.18 -6.90 6.98
CA SER A 170 7.51 -6.31 6.77
C SER A 170 7.80 -6.06 5.29
N HIS A 171 7.36 -6.97 4.40
CA HIS A 171 7.42 -6.77 2.95
C HIS A 171 6.70 -5.50 2.51
N ALA A 172 5.51 -5.22 3.06
CA ALA A 172 4.75 -4.03 2.70
C ALA A 172 5.44 -2.74 3.10
N VAL A 173 6.19 -2.74 4.21
CA VAL A 173 7.00 -1.59 4.63
C VAL A 173 8.18 -1.38 3.67
N VAL A 174 8.96 -2.44 3.41
CA VAL A 174 10.12 -2.37 2.50
C VAL A 174 9.71 -1.97 1.09
N GLN A 175 8.63 -2.55 0.58
CA GLN A 175 8.11 -2.27 -0.76
C GLN A 175 7.24 -1.00 -0.83
N LYS A 176 7.25 -0.15 0.19
CA LYS A 176 6.51 1.14 0.22
C LYS A 176 5.00 1.03 -0.02
N ARG A 177 4.38 -0.16 0.14
CA ARG A 177 2.94 -0.35 -0.12
C ARG A 177 2.04 0.53 0.76
N ILE A 178 2.53 0.90 1.94
CA ILE A 178 1.83 1.73 2.93
C ILE A 178 2.37 3.16 3.03
N HIS A 179 3.29 3.55 2.15
CA HIS A 179 4.09 4.80 2.26
C HIS A 179 3.23 6.05 2.40
N ALA A 180 2.17 6.19 1.62
CA ALA A 180 1.31 7.38 1.61
C ALA A 180 0.07 7.26 2.52
N LEU A 181 0.00 6.23 3.35
CA LEU A 181 -1.13 6.05 4.27
C LEU A 181 -0.91 6.79 5.58
N GLN A 182 -1.98 7.40 6.08
CA GLN A 182 -2.01 8.00 7.41
C GLN A 182 -2.65 7.03 8.40
N PHE A 183 -1.85 6.54 9.34
CA PHE A 183 -2.32 5.67 10.42
C PHE A 183 -2.71 6.49 11.65
N SER A 184 -3.84 6.15 12.26
CA SER A 184 -4.26 6.69 13.57
C SER A 184 -3.57 5.96 14.72
N GLY A 185 -3.03 4.77 14.47
CA GLY A 185 -2.27 4.01 15.44
C GLY A 185 -1.63 2.75 14.86
N ALA A 186 -0.63 2.26 15.57
CA ALA A 186 0.05 1.01 15.27
C ALA A 186 0.13 0.09 16.48
N ILE A 187 0.03 -1.21 16.26
CA ILE A 187 0.15 -2.24 17.28
C ILE A 187 1.28 -3.20 16.87
N PHE A 188 2.19 -3.45 17.81
CA PHE A 188 3.23 -4.46 17.69
C PHE A 188 2.87 -5.68 18.55
N SER A 189 2.68 -6.83 17.93
CA SER A 189 2.31 -8.05 18.63
C SER A 189 3.51 -8.79 19.23
N ASN A 190 4.50 -9.12 18.42
CA ASN A 190 5.73 -9.81 18.80
C ASN A 190 6.72 -9.86 17.64
N ILE A 191 7.96 -10.29 17.92
CA ILE A 191 8.96 -10.59 16.92
C ILE A 191 9.68 -11.89 17.26
N THR A 192 9.75 -12.79 16.31
CA THR A 192 10.57 -14.00 16.31
C THR A 192 11.26 -14.12 14.96
N ARG A 193 12.24 -15.02 14.82
CA ARG A 193 12.92 -15.22 13.54
C ARG A 193 11.94 -15.78 12.50
N ASP A 194 11.75 -15.02 11.42
CA ASP A 194 10.87 -15.36 10.30
C ASP A 194 11.28 -14.55 9.06
N HIS A 195 10.86 -14.96 7.87
CA HIS A 195 11.09 -14.23 6.61
C HIS A 195 12.56 -13.87 6.31
N LEU A 196 13.53 -14.71 6.77
CA LEU A 196 14.94 -14.47 6.52
C LEU A 196 15.34 -14.73 5.06
N ASP A 197 14.50 -15.42 4.30
CA ASP A 197 14.57 -15.56 2.84
C ASP A 197 14.43 -14.23 2.10
N PHE A 198 13.71 -13.28 2.69
CA PHE A 198 13.50 -11.94 2.12
C PHE A 198 14.40 -10.87 2.76
N HIS A 199 14.58 -10.90 4.08
CA HIS A 199 15.28 -9.85 4.82
C HIS A 199 16.79 -10.10 4.99
N GLU A 200 17.31 -11.26 4.52
CA GLU A 200 18.70 -11.69 4.66
C GLU A 200 19.19 -11.82 6.11
N THR A 201 18.87 -10.82 6.97
CA THR A 201 19.24 -10.81 8.38
C THR A 201 18.05 -10.49 9.30
N PHE A 202 18.17 -10.93 10.56
CA PHE A 202 17.17 -10.63 11.57
C PHE A 202 17.09 -9.12 11.89
N ASP A 203 18.22 -8.43 11.84
CA ASP A 203 18.30 -6.98 12.07
C ASP A 203 17.55 -6.20 10.97
N GLU A 204 17.62 -6.62 9.72
CA GLU A 204 16.85 -6.05 8.62
C GLU A 204 15.35 -6.27 8.79
N TYR A 205 14.96 -7.44 9.30
CA TYR A 205 13.57 -7.73 9.62
C TYR A 205 13.04 -6.83 10.76
N ILE A 206 13.86 -6.60 11.81
CA ILE A 206 13.55 -5.65 12.89
C ILE A 206 13.42 -4.23 12.33
N LYS A 207 14.39 -3.77 11.54
CA LYS A 207 14.37 -2.44 10.92
C LYS A 207 13.13 -2.23 10.04
N ALA A 208 12.74 -3.25 9.26
CA ALA A 208 11.54 -3.17 8.45
C ALA A 208 10.28 -2.91 9.30
N LYS A 209 10.09 -3.68 10.40
CA LYS A 209 8.95 -3.45 11.29
C LYS A 209 9.03 -2.12 12.04
N LYS A 210 10.23 -1.76 12.51
CA LYS A 210 10.47 -0.45 13.16
C LYS A 210 10.12 0.70 12.22
N GLY A 211 10.47 0.60 10.93
CA GLY A 211 10.18 1.63 9.94
C GLY A 211 8.67 1.97 9.81
N PHE A 212 7.78 1.04 10.14
CA PHE A 212 6.36 1.34 10.23
C PHE A 212 6.04 2.29 11.38
N PHE A 213 6.65 2.08 12.56
CA PHE A 213 6.47 2.95 13.72
C PHE A 213 7.15 4.31 13.55
N ASP A 214 8.34 4.33 12.96
CA ASP A 214 9.08 5.56 12.70
C ASP A 214 8.35 6.51 11.73
N ALA A 215 7.51 5.95 10.87
CA ALA A 215 6.70 6.72 9.91
C ALA A 215 5.36 7.22 10.49
N LEU A 216 5.02 6.88 11.74
CA LEU A 216 3.77 7.33 12.34
C LEU A 216 3.77 8.82 12.61
N PRO A 217 2.66 9.53 12.33
CA PRO A 217 2.47 10.89 12.82
C PRO A 217 2.58 10.96 14.36
N ALA A 218 3.09 12.05 14.88
CA ALA A 218 3.20 12.27 16.33
C ALA A 218 1.85 12.22 17.08
N SER A 219 0.74 12.41 16.35
CA SER A 219 -0.62 12.31 16.88
C SER A 219 -1.15 10.88 16.97
N SER A 220 -0.43 9.91 16.43
CA SER A 220 -0.84 8.51 16.42
C SER A 220 -0.40 7.80 17.68
N PHE A 221 -1.20 6.83 18.13
CA PHE A 221 -0.78 5.97 19.23
C PHE A 221 0.11 4.83 18.72
N ALA A 222 1.01 4.37 19.58
CA ALA A 222 1.78 3.15 19.39
C ALA A 222 1.56 2.22 20.59
N LEU A 223 1.11 1.00 20.33
CA LEU A 223 0.92 -0.03 21.35
C LEU A 223 1.92 -1.16 21.10
N THR A 224 2.69 -1.52 22.12
CA THR A 224 3.65 -2.62 22.04
C THR A 224 3.38 -3.66 23.11
N ASN A 225 3.53 -4.93 22.74
CA ASN A 225 3.59 -6.03 23.69
C ASN A 225 4.99 -6.05 24.32
N VAL A 226 5.09 -5.93 25.64
CA VAL A 226 6.34 -5.91 26.37
C VAL A 226 6.85 -7.30 26.76
N ASP A 227 6.02 -8.34 26.68
CA ASP A 227 6.35 -9.71 27.13
C ASP A 227 7.19 -10.51 26.12
N GLY A 228 7.56 -9.94 25.01
CA GLY A 228 8.29 -10.63 23.95
C GLY A 228 9.27 -9.75 23.20
N VAL A 229 9.71 -8.68 23.84
CA VAL A 229 10.47 -7.63 23.17
C VAL A 229 11.95 -7.93 23.24
N ILE A 230 12.56 -8.11 22.07
CA ILE A 230 13.92 -7.68 21.83
C ILE A 230 13.81 -6.19 21.46
N LEU A 231 13.97 -5.35 22.44
CA LEU A 231 14.14 -3.91 22.24
C LEU A 231 15.55 -3.62 21.81
#